data_1b35b33fea324a268af7c5e68cb37092
#
_entry.id   1b35b33fea324a268af7c5e68cb37092
#
_cell.length_a   1.000
_cell.length_b   1.000
_cell.length_c   1.000
_cell.angle_alpha   90.00
_cell.angle_beta   90.00
_cell.angle_gamma   90.00
#
_symmetry.space_group_name_H-M   'P 1'
#
loop_
_entity.id
_entity.type
_entity.pdbx_description
1 polymer ?
#
loop_
_entity_poly.entity_id
_entity_poly.type
_entity_poly.pdbx_seq_one_letter_code
_entity_poly.pdbx_strand_id
1 'polypeptide(L)'
;MQTELIEEFRSGLTEIKSGIAKNDQSITDLNTAVKSIQDETARQQSEMNKVRRLVAARAALHHSAPSRGMVSDDFARHLGSTFILQCAKSGKLEILSQSAATRDALLNSARNTLGLEVRTALTTTDIPLPTEYTGELRALIAQFGVVRSAMFPYPIGMGTAKPPRMGARPQFASIAISGALAEGSPTLTFASLESHKIGGLVRVPREIEEQSIVPMGQFLARYGAVEFARAEDTWGFLADGGNTYEQVKGVVKIATDNGKTTILGATKTSPGDAVLNDFRAMRLNVATPVLSTGRYYLNATWEQRLRQLKTQADQEIYMQQGPNGRPTLDGYDIIWTEVLQPFTTNPTPSTTLAVFGDLSYWWMGEHLSPRLDTSDQVFFVNDQLAVRFIEEIDFDYMDASAASALQTAAA
;
A
#
# COMPACT_ATOMS: atom_id res chain seq x y z
N MET A 1 68.92 -0.47 69.00
CA MET A 1 67.56 -0.93 69.39
C MET A 1 66.51 0.20 69.33
N GLN A 2 66.65 1.34 70.11
CA GLN A 2 65.64 2.41 70.03
C GLN A 2 65.66 3.21 68.75
N THR A 3 66.77 3.38 68.08
CA THR A 3 66.85 4.07 66.76
C THR A 3 66.32 3.25 65.61
N GLU A 4 66.55 1.97 65.63
CA GLU A 4 66.02 1.05 64.61
C GLU A 4 64.46 0.92 64.67
N LEU A 5 63.92 0.89 65.90
CA LEU A 5 62.49 0.86 66.09
C LEU A 5 61.80 2.13 65.60
N ILE A 6 62.41 3.27 65.70
CA ILE A 6 61.95 4.59 65.24
C ILE A 6 62.02 4.68 63.72
N GLU A 7 63.00 4.08 63.04
CA GLU A 7 63.13 4.04 61.62
C GLU A 7 62.07 3.07 60.97
N GLU A 8 61.85 1.91 61.60
CA GLU A 8 60.84 0.95 61.18
C GLU A 8 59.44 1.55 61.34
N PHE A 9 59.19 2.30 62.41
CA PHE A 9 57.92 3.01 62.58
C PHE A 9 57.72 4.14 61.55
N ARG A 10 58.77 4.85 61.19
CA ARG A 10 58.74 5.87 60.13
C ARG A 10 58.51 5.27 58.75
N SER A 11 59.14 4.14 58.48
CA SER A 11 58.93 3.41 57.22
C SER A 11 57.46 2.92 57.08
N GLY A 12 56.94 2.32 58.16
CA GLY A 12 55.55 1.87 58.19
C GLY A 12 54.51 3.02 58.02
N LEU A 13 54.87 4.19 58.65
CA LEU A 13 54.03 5.39 58.55
C LEU A 13 54.05 5.99 57.14
N THR A 14 55.16 5.86 56.42
CA THR A 14 55.29 6.28 54.99
C THR A 14 54.57 5.35 54.07
N GLU A 15 54.60 4.04 54.31
CA GLU A 15 53.83 3.05 53.56
C GLU A 15 52.30 3.25 53.74
N ILE A 16 51.85 3.48 54.96
CA ILE A 16 50.45 3.78 55.25
C ILE A 16 49.99 5.06 54.52
N LYS A 17 50.84 6.15 54.59
CA LYS A 17 50.51 7.38 53.83
C LYS A 17 50.48 7.17 52.36
N SER A 18 51.38 6.38 51.77
CA SER A 18 51.35 6.05 50.34
C SER A 18 50.15 5.20 49.98
N GLY A 19 49.70 4.27 50.84
CA GLY A 19 48.51 3.46 50.72
C GLY A 19 47.23 4.30 50.75
N ILE A 20 47.13 5.27 51.67
CA ILE A 20 46.02 6.21 51.76
C ILE A 20 45.92 7.06 50.46
N ALA A 21 47.06 7.61 49.99
CA ALA A 21 47.10 8.39 48.77
C ALA A 21 46.69 7.60 47.55
N LYS A 22 47.07 6.31 47.44
CA LYS A 22 46.59 5.40 46.39
C LYS A 22 45.09 5.10 46.48
N ASN A 23 44.58 4.93 47.70
CA ASN A 23 43.14 4.74 47.91
C ASN A 23 42.33 5.99 47.55
N ASP A 24 42.83 7.19 47.93
CA ASP A 24 42.18 8.46 47.56
C ASP A 24 42.15 8.66 46.04
N GLN A 25 43.22 8.27 45.34
CA GLN A 25 43.26 8.28 43.87
C GLN A 25 42.24 7.30 43.28
N SER A 26 42.18 6.08 43.82
CA SER A 26 41.23 5.05 43.37
C SER A 26 39.76 5.47 43.63
N ILE A 27 39.47 6.14 44.72
CA ILE A 27 38.16 6.71 45.04
C ILE A 27 37.80 7.82 44.06
N THR A 28 38.76 8.65 43.68
CA THR A 28 38.55 9.73 42.69
C THR A 28 38.27 9.15 41.30
N ASP A 29 39.03 8.13 40.91
CA ASP A 29 38.83 7.42 39.62
C ASP A 29 37.47 6.70 39.56
N LEU A 30 37.08 6.04 40.68
CA LEU A 30 35.76 5.42 40.81
C LEU A 30 34.63 6.46 40.74
N ASN A 31 34.76 7.59 41.38
CA ASN A 31 33.76 8.65 41.31
C ASN A 31 33.63 9.22 39.90
N THR A 32 34.74 9.33 39.17
CA THR A 32 34.73 9.76 37.76
C THR A 32 34.07 8.72 36.87
N ALA A 33 34.35 7.43 37.09
CA ALA A 33 33.72 6.34 36.37
C ALA A 33 32.19 6.26 36.64
N VAL A 34 31.80 6.42 37.91
CA VAL A 34 30.37 6.46 38.29
C VAL A 34 29.65 7.62 37.61
N LYS A 35 30.30 8.79 37.57
CA LYS A 35 29.70 9.95 36.89
C LYS A 35 29.56 9.74 35.38
N SER A 36 30.54 9.13 34.72
CA SER A 36 30.47 8.79 33.30
C SER A 36 29.35 7.76 33.02
N ILE A 37 29.18 6.76 33.91
CA ILE A 37 28.08 5.78 33.78
C ILE A 37 26.72 6.44 34.01
N GLN A 38 26.62 7.38 34.94
CA GLN A 38 25.38 8.13 35.15
C GLN A 38 24.99 8.98 33.92
N ASP A 39 25.98 9.66 33.32
CA ASP A 39 25.77 10.45 32.11
C ASP A 39 25.37 9.58 30.92
N GLU A 40 26.00 8.40 30.77
CA GLU A 40 25.65 7.41 29.72
C GLU A 40 24.22 6.85 29.94
N THR A 41 23.87 6.52 31.19
CA THR A 41 22.54 6.05 31.56
C THR A 41 21.48 7.12 31.31
N ALA A 42 21.77 8.39 31.59
CA ALA A 42 20.88 9.50 31.30
C ALA A 42 20.68 9.69 29.78
N ARG A 43 21.74 9.53 28.98
CA ARG A 43 21.66 9.53 27.51
C ARG A 43 20.80 8.37 26.98
N GLN A 44 21.07 7.15 27.46
CA GLN A 44 20.27 5.98 27.05
C GLN A 44 18.79 6.11 27.44
N GLN A 45 18.51 6.70 28.61
CA GLN A 45 17.18 6.97 29.08
C GLN A 45 16.46 8.02 28.22
N SER A 46 17.19 9.04 27.76
CA SER A 46 16.67 10.04 26.83
C SER A 46 16.34 9.43 25.46
N GLU A 47 17.22 8.58 24.94
CA GLU A 47 17.01 7.85 23.69
C GLU A 47 15.81 6.85 23.80
N MET A 48 15.74 6.11 24.89
CA MET A 48 14.58 5.25 25.16
C MET A 48 13.27 6.04 25.26
N ASN A 49 13.30 7.22 25.85
CA ASN A 49 12.12 8.08 25.92
C ASN A 49 11.74 8.63 24.54
N LYS A 50 12.70 8.92 23.66
CA LYS A 50 12.43 9.26 22.25
C LYS A 50 11.76 8.08 21.52
N VAL A 51 12.32 6.88 21.67
CA VAL A 51 11.75 5.66 21.08
C VAL A 51 10.35 5.37 21.65
N ARG A 52 10.15 5.51 22.97
CA ARG A 52 8.82 5.37 23.58
C ARG A 52 7.82 6.38 23.06
N ARG A 53 8.22 7.65 22.85
CA ARG A 53 7.36 8.67 22.24
C ARG A 53 7.01 8.32 20.80
N LEU A 54 7.98 7.82 20.01
CA LEU A 54 7.74 7.34 18.63
C LEU A 54 6.82 6.11 18.61
N VAL A 55 7.02 5.16 19.52
CA VAL A 55 6.14 3.97 19.64
C VAL A 55 4.75 4.37 20.13
N ALA A 56 4.64 5.28 21.10
CA ALA A 56 3.36 5.78 21.58
C ALA A 56 2.63 6.62 20.51
N ALA A 57 3.34 7.44 19.73
CA ALA A 57 2.80 8.14 18.57
C ALA A 57 2.32 7.15 17.49
N ARG A 58 3.09 6.08 17.26
CA ARG A 58 2.71 4.99 16.34
C ARG A 58 1.51 4.19 16.85
N ALA A 59 1.43 3.94 18.17
CA ALA A 59 0.29 3.26 18.80
C ALA A 59 -0.96 4.16 18.83
N ALA A 60 -0.81 5.46 19.03
CA ALA A 60 -1.91 6.43 18.94
C ALA A 60 -2.46 6.53 17.50
N LEU A 61 -1.58 6.44 16.48
CA LEU A 61 -1.96 6.33 15.07
C LEU A 61 -2.74 5.02 14.78
N HIS A 62 -2.45 3.95 15.50
CA HIS A 62 -3.20 2.68 15.38
C HIS A 62 -4.52 2.65 16.17
N HIS A 63 -4.71 3.52 17.17
CA HIS A 63 -5.94 3.56 17.97
C HIS A 63 -6.99 4.55 17.49
N SER A 64 -6.62 5.53 16.68
CA SER A 64 -7.54 6.34 15.91
C SER A 64 -7.55 5.86 14.47
N ALA A 65 -8.19 4.73 14.21
CA ALA A 65 -8.52 4.38 12.83
C ALA A 65 -9.33 5.58 12.27
N PRO A 66 -8.84 6.28 11.25
CA PRO A 66 -9.58 7.39 10.66
C PRO A 66 -10.94 6.85 10.24
N SER A 67 -11.99 7.61 10.48
CA SER A 67 -13.32 7.30 9.97
C SER A 67 -13.18 7.00 8.47
N ARG A 68 -13.83 5.94 8.01
CA ARG A 68 -13.68 5.40 6.64
C ARG A 68 -13.62 6.53 5.60
N GLY A 69 -12.50 6.63 4.90
CA GLY A 69 -12.26 7.65 3.87
C GLY A 69 -11.69 8.98 4.34
N MET A 70 -11.14 9.07 5.55
CA MET A 70 -10.40 10.26 6.03
C MET A 70 -8.96 9.89 6.34
N VAL A 71 -8.05 10.81 6.07
CA VAL A 71 -6.63 10.73 6.48
C VAL A 71 -6.43 11.47 7.80
N SER A 72 -5.28 11.26 8.45
CA SER A 72 -4.93 12.00 9.66
C SER A 72 -4.85 13.51 9.38
N ASP A 73 -5.15 14.31 10.40
CA ASP A 73 -5.05 15.78 10.30
C ASP A 73 -3.59 16.21 10.03
N ASP A 74 -2.61 15.47 10.50
CA ASP A 74 -1.20 15.77 10.25
C ASP A 74 -0.81 15.55 8.79
N PHE A 75 -1.30 14.48 8.18
CA PHE A 75 -1.13 14.26 6.75
C PHE A 75 -1.85 15.34 5.91
N ALA A 76 -3.08 15.69 6.26
CA ALA A 76 -3.82 16.75 5.60
C ALA A 76 -3.12 18.12 5.73
N ARG A 77 -2.59 18.44 6.94
CA ARG A 77 -1.78 19.65 7.16
C ARG A 77 -0.49 19.64 6.35
N HIS A 78 0.20 18.49 6.24
CA HIS A 78 1.40 18.38 5.43
C HIS A 78 1.12 18.66 3.95
N LEU A 79 0.08 18.04 3.38
CA LEU A 79 -0.37 18.32 2.01
C LEU A 79 -0.74 19.79 1.81
N GLY A 80 -1.53 20.36 2.73
CA GLY A 80 -1.89 21.78 2.68
C GLY A 80 -0.67 22.70 2.80
N SER A 81 0.31 22.34 3.63
CA SER A 81 1.53 23.14 3.82
C SER A 81 2.45 23.11 2.59
N THR A 82 2.59 21.95 1.92
CA THR A 82 3.32 21.85 0.64
C THR A 82 2.68 22.73 -0.42
N PHE A 83 1.36 22.73 -0.47
CA PHE A 83 0.57 23.53 -1.37
C PHE A 83 0.78 25.05 -1.13
N ILE A 84 0.70 25.52 0.12
CA ILE A 84 0.96 26.94 0.47
C ILE A 84 2.37 27.36 0.07
N LEU A 85 3.38 26.52 0.33
CA LEU A 85 4.75 26.86 -0.05
C LEU A 85 4.92 26.93 -1.56
N GLN A 86 4.21 26.11 -2.32
CA GLN A 86 4.21 26.18 -3.78
C GLN A 86 3.56 27.47 -4.28
N CYS A 87 2.43 27.88 -3.71
CA CYS A 87 1.79 29.17 -3.99
C CYS A 87 2.68 30.36 -3.63
N ALA A 88 3.40 30.29 -2.51
CA ALA A 88 4.37 31.30 -2.11
C ALA A 88 5.52 31.45 -3.12
N LYS A 89 6.03 30.32 -3.62
CA LYS A 89 7.11 30.27 -4.62
C LYS A 89 6.71 30.88 -5.95
N SER A 90 5.46 30.71 -6.36
CA SER A 90 4.92 31.29 -7.59
C SER A 90 4.63 32.80 -7.51
N GLY A 91 4.92 33.44 -6.36
CA GLY A 91 4.63 34.87 -6.12
C GLY A 91 3.16 35.19 -5.90
N LYS A 92 2.31 34.17 -5.80
CA LYS A 92 0.85 34.29 -5.76
C LYS A 92 0.26 34.19 -4.35
N LEU A 93 1.09 34.24 -3.31
CA LEU A 93 0.66 34.21 -1.91
C LEU A 93 -0.18 35.47 -1.54
N GLU A 94 -0.08 36.52 -2.32
CA GLU A 94 -0.88 37.75 -2.13
C GLU A 94 -2.38 37.51 -2.29
N ILE A 95 -2.76 36.48 -3.06
CA ILE A 95 -4.14 36.13 -3.32
C ILE A 95 -4.75 35.38 -2.11
N LEU A 96 -3.92 34.65 -1.35
CA LEU A 96 -4.35 33.84 -0.19
C LEU A 96 -4.69 34.66 1.05
N SER A 97 -4.23 35.89 1.17
CA SER A 97 -4.60 36.76 2.28
C SER A 97 -4.43 38.22 1.97
N GLN A 98 -5.41 39.02 2.38
CA GLN A 98 -5.41 40.49 2.20
C GLN A 98 -4.42 41.20 3.13
N SER A 99 -3.85 40.54 4.13
CA SER A 99 -2.92 41.10 5.12
C SER A 99 -1.55 40.47 5.05
N ALA A 100 -0.48 41.27 5.05
CA ALA A 100 0.90 40.78 5.12
C ALA A 100 1.17 39.92 6.35
N ALA A 101 0.58 40.25 7.50
CA ALA A 101 0.73 39.50 8.76
C ALA A 101 0.13 38.08 8.67
N THR A 102 -1.02 37.92 8.02
CA THR A 102 -1.65 36.62 7.81
C THR A 102 -0.87 35.77 6.81
N ARG A 103 -0.28 36.37 5.77
CA ARG A 103 0.62 35.67 4.84
C ARG A 103 1.84 35.09 5.53
N ASP A 104 2.50 35.93 6.34
CA ASP A 104 3.70 35.48 7.10
C ASP A 104 3.36 34.41 8.12
N ALA A 105 2.20 34.51 8.76
CA ALA A 105 1.70 33.48 9.70
C ALA A 105 1.44 32.15 8.98
N LEU A 106 0.81 32.15 7.82
CA LEU A 106 0.55 30.97 6.99
C LEU A 106 1.85 30.33 6.50
N LEU A 107 2.80 31.15 6.02
CA LEU A 107 4.12 30.67 5.59
C LEU A 107 4.91 30.04 6.73
N ASN A 108 4.93 30.70 7.89
CA ASN A 108 5.63 30.18 9.06
C ASN A 108 4.97 28.89 9.58
N SER A 109 3.65 28.83 9.59
CA SER A 109 2.91 27.61 9.94
C SER A 109 3.24 26.46 8.97
N ALA A 110 3.23 26.71 7.66
CA ALA A 110 3.56 25.73 6.65
C ALA A 110 5.02 25.26 6.76
N ARG A 111 5.97 26.17 7.00
CA ARG A 111 7.38 25.85 7.21
C ARG A 111 7.61 25.01 8.46
N ASN A 112 6.97 25.39 9.57
CA ASN A 112 7.05 24.65 10.83
C ASN A 112 6.49 23.23 10.71
N THR A 113 5.39 23.06 9.97
CA THR A 113 4.77 21.74 9.73
C THR A 113 5.70 20.84 8.90
N LEU A 114 6.45 21.42 7.96
CA LEU A 114 7.37 20.69 7.09
C LEU A 114 8.80 20.58 7.66
N GLY A 115 9.07 21.15 8.85
CA GLY A 115 10.41 21.13 9.47
C GLY A 115 11.48 21.87 8.68
N LEU A 116 11.08 22.84 7.83
CA LEU A 116 12.01 23.61 6.99
C LEU A 116 12.55 24.80 7.77
N GLU A 117 13.86 24.82 8.02
CA GLU A 117 14.54 26.00 8.56
C GLU A 117 14.46 27.19 7.57
N VAL A 118 14.41 28.40 8.13
CA VAL A 118 14.35 29.67 7.40
C VAL A 118 15.65 29.87 6.60
N ARG A 119 15.80 29.21 5.47
CA ARG A 119 16.88 29.51 4.51
C ARG A 119 16.27 29.99 3.19
N THR A 120 16.82 31.08 2.73
CA THR A 120 16.53 31.80 1.49
C THR A 120 16.37 30.86 0.30
N ALA A 121 15.27 31.08 -0.45
CA ALA A 121 14.96 30.46 -1.75
C ALA A 121 14.91 28.93 -1.75
N LEU A 122 13.68 28.41 -1.66
CA LEU A 122 13.38 27.04 -2.06
C LEU A 122 13.79 26.86 -3.53
N THR A 123 14.84 26.11 -3.76
CA THR A 123 15.20 25.60 -5.08
C THR A 123 14.13 24.61 -5.55
N THR A 124 14.05 24.41 -6.86
CA THR A 124 13.06 23.64 -7.62
C THR A 124 12.92 22.16 -7.22
N THR A 125 13.33 21.75 -6.03
CA THR A 125 13.24 20.38 -5.57
C THR A 125 11.83 20.12 -5.06
N ASP A 126 11.14 19.19 -5.69
CA ASP A 126 9.85 18.68 -5.21
C ASP A 126 10.01 18.26 -3.74
N ILE A 127 9.09 18.69 -2.89
CA ILE A 127 9.09 18.27 -1.49
C ILE A 127 8.46 16.87 -1.47
N PRO A 128 9.25 15.79 -1.29
CA PRO A 128 8.68 14.45 -1.28
C PRO A 128 7.74 14.29 -0.09
N LEU A 129 6.66 13.54 -0.28
CA LEU A 129 5.85 13.13 0.85
C LEU A 129 6.73 12.31 1.82
N PRO A 130 6.72 12.62 3.13
CA PRO A 130 7.38 11.77 4.12
C PRO A 130 6.86 10.34 4.06
N THR A 131 7.71 9.36 4.30
CA THR A 131 7.37 7.93 4.24
C THR A 131 6.23 7.54 5.19
N GLU A 132 6.02 8.28 6.27
CA GLU A 132 4.91 8.08 7.21
C GLU A 132 3.55 8.32 6.54
N TYR A 133 3.43 9.38 5.75
CA TYR A 133 2.18 9.73 5.07
C TYR A 133 1.91 8.89 3.84
N THR A 134 2.94 8.32 3.22
CA THR A 134 2.73 7.38 2.10
C THR A 134 2.04 6.10 2.57
N GLY A 135 2.30 5.67 3.81
CA GLY A 135 1.60 4.55 4.44
C GLY A 135 0.11 4.83 4.64
N GLU A 136 -0.25 6.05 5.08
CA GLU A 136 -1.66 6.45 5.22
C GLU A 136 -2.38 6.50 3.87
N LEU A 137 -1.73 7.05 2.85
CA LEU A 137 -2.30 7.11 1.50
C LEU A 137 -2.52 5.71 0.92
N ARG A 138 -1.56 4.79 1.08
CA ARG A 138 -1.72 3.38 0.68
C ARG A 138 -2.86 2.70 1.42
N ALA A 139 -2.99 2.92 2.73
CA ALA A 139 -4.09 2.38 3.52
C ALA A 139 -5.45 2.93 3.05
N LEU A 140 -5.49 4.20 2.64
CA LEU A 140 -6.69 4.82 2.09
C LEU A 140 -7.03 4.24 0.71
N ILE A 141 -6.05 4.07 -0.17
CA ILE A 141 -6.24 3.39 -1.48
C ILE A 141 -6.80 1.98 -1.27
N ALA A 142 -6.25 1.21 -0.32
CA ALA A 142 -6.74 -0.13 0.00
C ALA A 142 -8.18 -0.19 0.56
N GLN A 143 -8.72 0.92 1.08
CA GLN A 143 -10.12 1.00 1.51
C GLN A 143 -11.10 1.11 0.33
N PHE A 144 -10.66 1.71 -0.77
CA PHE A 144 -11.50 1.92 -1.96
C PHE A 144 -11.27 0.86 -3.02
N GLY A 145 -10.02 0.35 -3.16
CA GLY A 145 -9.62 -0.64 -4.15
C GLY A 145 -9.80 -2.08 -3.70
N VAL A 146 -10.11 -2.95 -4.65
CA VAL A 146 -10.22 -4.40 -4.44
C VAL A 146 -8.88 -5.08 -4.63
N VAL A 147 -8.13 -4.72 -5.68
CA VAL A 147 -6.86 -5.35 -6.07
C VAL A 147 -5.81 -5.22 -4.97
N ARG A 148 -5.55 -4.01 -4.48
CA ARG A 148 -4.57 -3.75 -3.41
C ARG A 148 -4.89 -4.50 -2.11
N SER A 149 -6.17 -4.67 -1.79
CA SER A 149 -6.60 -5.39 -0.58
C SER A 149 -6.55 -6.91 -0.72
N ALA A 150 -6.58 -7.43 -1.93
CA ALA A 150 -6.69 -8.85 -2.22
C ALA A 150 -5.38 -9.48 -2.69
N MET A 151 -4.54 -8.76 -3.44
CA MET A 151 -3.25 -9.25 -3.96
C MET A 151 -2.13 -9.15 -2.95
N PHE A 152 -1.07 -9.94 -3.16
CA PHE A 152 0.11 -9.94 -2.30
C PHE A 152 1.07 -8.83 -2.75
N PRO A 153 1.36 -7.82 -1.90
CA PRO A 153 2.29 -6.74 -2.25
C PRO A 153 3.72 -7.26 -2.29
N TYR A 154 4.44 -6.95 -3.37
CA TYR A 154 5.83 -7.32 -3.55
C TYR A 154 6.67 -6.08 -3.88
N PRO A 155 7.71 -5.74 -3.08
CA PRO A 155 8.53 -4.56 -3.35
C PRO A 155 9.43 -4.82 -4.56
N ILE A 156 9.34 -3.94 -5.57
CA ILE A 156 10.24 -3.92 -6.71
C ILE A 156 11.41 -2.98 -6.36
N GLY A 157 12.64 -3.49 -6.40
CA GLY A 157 13.83 -2.66 -6.26
C GLY A 157 14.12 -1.85 -7.53
N MET A 158 15.33 -1.33 -7.66
CA MET A 158 15.78 -0.69 -8.91
C MET A 158 15.86 -1.76 -10.02
N GLY A 159 14.93 -1.73 -10.96
CA GLY A 159 14.90 -2.61 -12.12
C GLY A 159 13.75 -3.63 -12.08
N THR A 160 14.06 -4.88 -12.40
CA THR A 160 13.09 -5.97 -12.49
C THR A 160 13.17 -6.86 -11.25
N ALA A 161 12.05 -7.13 -10.61
CA ALA A 161 11.95 -8.13 -9.55
C ALA A 161 11.52 -9.48 -10.15
N LYS A 162 12.13 -10.57 -9.69
CA LYS A 162 11.85 -11.92 -10.20
C LYS A 162 11.44 -12.86 -9.07
N PRO A 163 10.21 -12.72 -8.53
CA PRO A 163 9.73 -13.67 -7.54
C PRO A 163 9.56 -15.07 -8.13
N PRO A 164 9.75 -16.13 -7.32
CA PRO A 164 9.61 -17.49 -7.79
C PRO A 164 8.14 -17.82 -8.08
N ARG A 165 7.89 -18.49 -9.19
CA ARG A 165 6.57 -18.98 -9.59
C ARG A 165 6.55 -20.49 -9.45
N MET A 166 5.44 -21.05 -8.98
CA MET A 166 5.24 -22.48 -8.91
C MET A 166 5.18 -23.08 -10.33
N GLY A 167 6.18 -23.88 -10.69
CA GLY A 167 6.20 -24.68 -11.91
C GLY A 167 5.63 -26.08 -11.70
N ALA A 168 6.21 -27.07 -12.36
CA ALA A 168 5.82 -28.47 -12.21
C ALA A 168 5.99 -28.93 -10.75
N ARG A 169 4.97 -29.58 -10.20
CA ARG A 169 4.97 -30.10 -8.83
C ARG A 169 5.81 -31.38 -8.78
N PRO A 170 6.63 -31.59 -7.74
CA PRO A 170 7.30 -32.86 -7.52
C PRO A 170 6.25 -33.95 -7.29
N GLN A 171 6.45 -35.11 -7.92
CA GLN A 171 5.58 -36.25 -7.73
C GLN A 171 6.10 -37.08 -6.53
N PHE A 172 5.26 -37.32 -5.57
CA PHE A 172 5.52 -38.25 -4.47
C PHE A 172 4.91 -39.60 -4.83
N ALA A 173 5.72 -40.66 -4.88
CA ALA A 173 5.28 -42.03 -5.15
C ALA A 173 5.52 -42.91 -3.92
N SER A 174 4.78 -43.99 -3.81
CA SER A 174 5.03 -45.01 -2.79
C SER A 174 6.38 -45.72 -3.06
N ILE A 175 7.17 -45.92 -2.01
CA ILE A 175 8.46 -46.55 -2.10
C ILE A 175 8.33 -47.97 -1.52
N ALA A 176 8.76 -49.00 -2.29
CA ALA A 176 8.86 -50.34 -1.76
C ALA A 176 10.04 -50.44 -0.76
N ILE A 177 9.99 -51.41 0.16
CA ILE A 177 11.07 -51.64 1.10
C ILE A 177 12.37 -51.87 0.30
N SER A 178 13.37 -51.03 0.56
CA SER A 178 14.64 -50.98 -0.21
C SER A 178 14.54 -50.45 -1.66
N GLY A 179 13.44 -49.83 -2.06
CA GLY A 179 13.25 -49.16 -3.35
C GLY A 179 13.97 -47.83 -3.44
N ALA A 180 14.41 -47.45 -4.63
CA ALA A 180 14.93 -46.09 -4.88
C ALA A 180 13.82 -45.06 -4.87
N LEU A 181 14.11 -43.90 -4.31
CA LEU A 181 13.21 -42.71 -4.38
C LEU A 181 13.11 -42.24 -5.83
N ALA A 182 11.90 -42.05 -6.32
CA ALA A 182 11.68 -41.36 -7.59
C ALA A 182 12.11 -39.89 -7.44
N GLU A 183 13.11 -39.49 -8.22
CA GLU A 183 13.60 -38.12 -8.24
C GLU A 183 12.62 -37.24 -9.02
N GLY A 184 11.92 -36.38 -8.34
CA GLY A 184 11.08 -35.36 -8.95
C GLY A 184 11.81 -34.02 -8.95
N SER A 185 12.21 -33.54 -10.13
CA SER A 185 12.81 -32.21 -10.27
C SER A 185 11.71 -31.16 -10.45
N PRO A 186 11.41 -30.34 -9.44
CA PRO A 186 10.50 -29.23 -9.63
C PRO A 186 11.13 -28.19 -10.56
N THR A 187 10.38 -27.76 -11.57
CA THR A 187 10.83 -26.66 -12.43
C THR A 187 10.47 -25.34 -11.74
N LEU A 188 11.47 -24.58 -11.33
CA LEU A 188 11.30 -23.21 -10.87
C LEU A 188 11.22 -22.28 -12.08
N THR A 189 10.10 -21.61 -12.23
CA THR A 189 9.95 -20.46 -13.13
C THR A 189 9.88 -19.18 -12.30
N PHE A 190 10.14 -18.06 -12.92
CA PHE A 190 10.12 -16.76 -12.24
C PHE A 190 9.09 -15.87 -12.89
N ALA A 191 8.33 -15.13 -12.07
CA ALA A 191 7.55 -14.01 -12.52
C ALA A 191 8.50 -12.87 -12.90
N SER A 192 8.06 -11.92 -13.72
CA SER A 192 8.82 -10.71 -14.04
C SER A 192 7.96 -9.52 -13.70
N LEU A 193 8.34 -8.79 -12.65
CA LEU A 193 7.70 -7.57 -12.24
C LEU A 193 8.60 -6.40 -12.62
N GLU A 194 8.10 -5.51 -13.45
CA GLU A 194 8.78 -4.32 -13.94
C GLU A 194 8.04 -3.07 -13.43
N SER A 195 8.73 -1.93 -13.41
CA SER A 195 8.11 -0.69 -12.93
C SER A 195 7.37 0.01 -14.07
N HIS A 196 6.04 0.04 -14.01
CA HIS A 196 5.17 0.74 -14.93
C HIS A 196 4.45 1.88 -14.23
N LYS A 197 4.40 3.07 -14.87
CA LYS A 197 3.86 4.29 -14.25
C LYS A 197 2.37 4.40 -14.50
N ILE A 198 1.62 4.52 -13.41
CA ILE A 198 0.22 4.96 -13.43
C ILE A 198 0.18 6.38 -12.88
N GLY A 199 -0.58 7.26 -13.48
CA GLY A 199 -0.71 8.62 -12.96
C GLY A 199 -1.87 9.38 -13.54
N GLY A 200 -2.26 10.41 -12.81
CA GLY A 200 -3.33 11.32 -13.17
C GLY A 200 -2.98 12.77 -12.88
N LEU A 201 -3.63 13.67 -13.58
CA LEU A 201 -3.51 15.11 -13.39
C LEU A 201 -4.88 15.67 -12.99
N VAL A 202 -4.93 16.29 -11.81
CA VAL A 202 -6.13 16.92 -11.28
C VAL A 202 -5.98 18.44 -11.36
N ARG A 203 -7.05 19.12 -11.78
CA ARG A 203 -7.13 20.58 -11.79
C ARG A 203 -7.86 21.06 -10.55
N VAL A 204 -7.25 21.94 -9.80
CA VAL A 204 -7.85 22.54 -8.61
C VAL A 204 -8.08 24.03 -8.89
N PRO A 205 -9.33 24.49 -8.93
CA PRO A 205 -9.63 25.92 -9.02
C PRO A 205 -9.08 26.66 -7.81
N ARG A 206 -8.60 27.86 -8.04
CA ARG A 206 -7.92 28.65 -7.02
C ARG A 206 -8.85 29.20 -5.96
N GLU A 207 -10.11 29.43 -6.31
CA GLU A 207 -11.14 29.93 -5.39
C GLU A 207 -11.40 28.99 -4.22
N ILE A 208 -11.08 27.68 -4.36
CA ILE A 208 -11.24 26.69 -3.30
C ILE A 208 -10.11 26.82 -2.25
N GLU A 209 -8.97 27.44 -2.60
CA GLU A 209 -7.84 27.63 -1.69
C GLU A 209 -8.14 28.55 -0.50
N GLU A 210 -9.16 29.41 -0.62
CA GLU A 210 -9.44 30.45 0.37
C GLU A 210 -10.08 29.91 1.67
N GLN A 211 -10.58 28.68 1.69
CA GLN A 211 -11.42 28.23 2.80
C GLN A 211 -10.65 27.62 3.97
N SER A 212 -9.77 26.68 3.75
CA SER A 212 -8.92 26.07 4.79
C SER A 212 -7.93 25.05 4.23
N ILE A 213 -6.74 24.97 4.81
CA ILE A 213 -5.66 24.04 4.39
C ILE A 213 -6.03 22.59 4.67
N VAL A 214 -6.58 22.31 5.84
CA VAL A 214 -6.87 20.93 6.28
C VAL A 214 -7.96 20.26 5.43
N PRO A 215 -9.12 20.92 5.17
CA PRO A 215 -10.12 20.39 4.25
C PRO A 215 -9.59 20.16 2.84
N MET A 216 -8.74 21.05 2.31
CA MET A 216 -8.12 20.88 0.99
C MET A 216 -7.18 19.67 0.96
N GLY A 217 -6.31 19.53 1.97
CA GLY A 217 -5.41 18.38 2.07
C GLY A 217 -6.17 17.05 2.16
N GLN A 218 -7.24 16.99 2.96
CA GLN A 218 -8.11 15.81 3.07
C GLN A 218 -8.83 15.51 1.74
N PHE A 219 -9.34 16.54 1.07
CA PHE A 219 -9.99 16.40 -0.23
C PHE A 219 -9.03 15.83 -1.28
N LEU A 220 -7.84 16.39 -1.41
CA LEU A 220 -6.83 15.92 -2.38
C LEU A 220 -6.37 14.49 -2.08
N ALA A 221 -6.11 14.17 -0.82
CA ALA A 221 -5.71 12.81 -0.42
C ALA A 221 -6.82 11.79 -0.74
N ARG A 222 -8.07 12.10 -0.39
CA ARG A 222 -9.20 11.20 -0.65
C ARG A 222 -9.48 11.06 -2.14
N TYR A 223 -9.49 12.16 -2.88
CA TYR A 223 -9.71 12.15 -4.32
C TYR A 223 -8.64 11.34 -5.04
N GLY A 224 -7.36 11.62 -4.73
CA GLY A 224 -6.25 10.87 -5.28
C GLY A 224 -6.31 9.38 -4.95
N ALA A 225 -6.66 9.02 -3.71
CA ALA A 225 -6.78 7.62 -3.30
C ALA A 225 -7.89 6.87 -4.04
N VAL A 226 -9.04 7.51 -4.27
CA VAL A 226 -10.14 6.90 -5.05
C VAL A 226 -9.73 6.66 -6.49
N GLU A 227 -9.09 7.64 -7.13
CA GLU A 227 -8.67 7.53 -8.52
C GLU A 227 -7.51 6.52 -8.69
N PHE A 228 -6.57 6.47 -7.74
CA PHE A 228 -5.55 5.42 -7.73
C PHE A 228 -6.17 4.04 -7.56
N ALA A 229 -7.07 3.86 -6.59
CA ALA A 229 -7.74 2.58 -6.37
C ALA A 229 -8.47 2.10 -7.63
N ARG A 230 -9.15 3.01 -8.32
CA ARG A 230 -9.83 2.71 -9.59
C ARG A 230 -8.85 2.35 -10.70
N ALA A 231 -7.73 3.06 -10.81
CA ALA A 231 -6.70 2.77 -11.79
C ALA A 231 -6.03 1.41 -11.52
N GLU A 232 -5.68 1.13 -10.26
CA GLU A 232 -5.12 -0.16 -9.84
C GLU A 232 -6.08 -1.32 -10.12
N ASP A 233 -7.36 -1.16 -9.79
CA ASP A 233 -8.38 -2.17 -10.07
C ASP A 233 -8.52 -2.38 -11.59
N THR A 234 -8.48 -1.31 -12.39
CA THR A 234 -8.55 -1.40 -13.85
C THR A 234 -7.35 -2.16 -14.42
N TRP A 235 -6.14 -1.80 -13.99
CA TRP A 235 -4.93 -2.47 -14.44
C TRP A 235 -4.84 -3.90 -13.91
N GLY A 236 -5.15 -4.12 -12.65
CA GLY A 236 -5.11 -5.45 -12.03
C GLY A 236 -6.09 -6.44 -12.64
N PHE A 237 -7.29 -6.01 -13.03
CA PHE A 237 -8.27 -6.90 -13.65
C PHE A 237 -8.16 -6.92 -15.17
N LEU A 238 -8.12 -5.76 -15.84
CA LEU A 238 -8.40 -5.62 -17.27
C LEU A 238 -7.18 -5.35 -18.16
N ALA A 239 -5.99 -5.12 -17.60
CA ALA A 239 -4.79 -4.92 -18.41
C ALA A 239 -4.56 -6.10 -19.35
N ASP A 240 -4.48 -5.81 -20.64
CA ASP A 240 -4.51 -6.80 -21.72
C ASP A 240 -3.13 -7.15 -22.29
N GLY A 241 -2.07 -6.55 -21.75
CA GLY A 241 -0.70 -6.68 -22.25
C GLY A 241 -0.43 -5.84 -23.49
N GLY A 242 -1.35 -4.94 -23.87
CA GLY A 242 -1.18 -3.99 -24.96
C GLY A 242 -0.48 -2.69 -24.56
N ASN A 243 -0.21 -1.85 -25.55
CA ASN A 243 0.47 -0.57 -25.33
C ASN A 243 -0.30 0.41 -24.42
N THR A 244 -1.63 0.26 -24.31
CA THR A 244 -2.48 1.09 -23.45
C THR A 244 -2.14 0.87 -21.96
N TYR A 245 -1.70 -0.32 -21.61
CA TYR A 245 -1.33 -0.72 -20.26
C TYR A 245 0.18 -0.98 -20.13
N GLU A 246 0.99 -0.39 -21.02
CA GLU A 246 2.46 -0.57 -21.01
C GLU A 246 2.89 -2.04 -20.93
N GLN A 247 2.16 -2.94 -21.60
CA GLN A 247 2.37 -4.40 -21.64
C GLN A 247 2.08 -5.14 -20.32
N VAL A 248 1.55 -4.47 -19.31
CA VAL A 248 1.09 -5.12 -18.07
C VAL A 248 -0.08 -6.05 -18.37
N LYS A 249 -0.12 -7.19 -17.69
CA LYS A 249 -1.19 -8.19 -17.81
C LYS A 249 -1.98 -8.31 -16.52
N GLY A 250 -3.25 -8.00 -16.58
CA GLY A 250 -4.20 -8.20 -15.48
C GLY A 250 -4.69 -9.64 -15.35
N VAL A 251 -5.46 -9.88 -14.30
CA VAL A 251 -6.01 -11.22 -13.98
C VAL A 251 -6.76 -11.86 -15.14
N VAL A 252 -7.59 -11.09 -15.82
CA VAL A 252 -8.41 -11.57 -16.95
C VAL A 252 -7.53 -12.04 -18.11
N LYS A 253 -6.51 -11.25 -18.46
CA LYS A 253 -5.59 -11.61 -19.55
C LYS A 253 -4.78 -12.85 -19.23
N ILE A 254 -4.26 -12.93 -17.99
CA ILE A 254 -3.53 -14.11 -17.52
C ILE A 254 -4.42 -15.36 -17.52
N ALA A 255 -5.68 -15.24 -17.04
CA ALA A 255 -6.63 -16.33 -17.09
C ALA A 255 -6.90 -16.79 -18.53
N THR A 256 -7.03 -15.85 -19.46
CA THR A 256 -7.27 -16.15 -20.88
C THR A 256 -6.05 -16.83 -21.51
N ASP A 257 -4.85 -16.32 -21.31
CA ASP A 257 -3.59 -16.87 -21.84
C ASP A 257 -3.36 -18.31 -21.34
N ASN A 258 -3.87 -18.65 -20.16
CA ASN A 258 -3.71 -19.98 -19.55
C ASN A 258 -4.97 -20.88 -19.73
N GLY A 259 -5.92 -20.50 -20.59
CA GLY A 259 -7.12 -21.29 -20.87
C GLY A 259 -8.10 -21.41 -19.69
N LYS A 260 -8.06 -20.45 -18.75
CA LYS A 260 -8.92 -20.40 -17.56
C LYS A 260 -10.13 -19.49 -17.73
N THR A 261 -10.51 -19.21 -18.97
CA THR A 261 -11.67 -18.39 -19.29
C THR A 261 -12.85 -19.29 -19.66
N THR A 262 -14.00 -19.02 -19.06
CA THR A 262 -15.29 -19.58 -19.44
C THR A 262 -15.98 -18.58 -20.37
N ILE A 263 -16.31 -19.00 -21.57
CA ILE A 263 -17.05 -18.19 -22.54
C ILE A 263 -18.53 -18.64 -22.50
N LEU A 264 -19.45 -17.68 -22.48
CA LEU A 264 -20.87 -17.95 -22.67
C LEU A 264 -21.08 -18.69 -24.01
N GLY A 265 -22.17 -19.45 -24.16
CA GLY A 265 -22.42 -20.20 -25.40
C GLY A 265 -22.22 -19.32 -26.65
N ALA A 266 -21.83 -19.93 -27.78
CA ALA A 266 -21.28 -19.27 -28.97
C ALA A 266 -22.13 -18.11 -29.56
N THR A 267 -23.42 -18.03 -29.25
CA THR A 267 -24.33 -16.95 -29.69
C THR A 267 -24.68 -15.96 -28.58
N LYS A 268 -24.14 -16.16 -27.37
CA LYS A 268 -24.49 -15.36 -26.19
C LYS A 268 -23.53 -14.20 -26.02
N THR A 269 -23.85 -13.09 -26.65
CA THR A 269 -23.02 -11.87 -26.62
C THR A 269 -23.48 -10.85 -25.58
N SER A 270 -24.62 -11.10 -24.90
CA SER A 270 -25.15 -10.19 -23.89
C SER A 270 -24.88 -10.68 -22.45
N PRO A 271 -24.54 -9.81 -21.50
CA PRO A 271 -24.50 -10.14 -20.08
C PRO A 271 -25.80 -10.74 -19.55
N GLY A 272 -26.97 -10.34 -20.12
CA GLY A 272 -28.27 -10.87 -19.76
C GLY A 272 -28.46 -12.37 -20.05
N ASP A 273 -27.64 -12.94 -20.94
CA ASP A 273 -27.68 -14.36 -21.32
C ASP A 273 -26.97 -15.28 -20.31
N ALA A 274 -26.22 -14.71 -19.34
CA ALA A 274 -25.52 -15.47 -18.35
C ALA A 274 -26.50 -16.22 -17.43
N VAL A 275 -26.24 -17.50 -17.24
CA VAL A 275 -27.02 -18.40 -16.38
C VAL A 275 -26.15 -18.92 -15.23
N LEU A 276 -26.79 -19.51 -14.22
CA LEU A 276 -26.09 -20.05 -13.02
C LEU A 276 -24.98 -21.05 -13.41
N ASN A 277 -25.23 -21.88 -14.41
CA ASN A 277 -24.27 -22.90 -14.82
C ASN A 277 -22.96 -22.27 -15.37
N ASP A 278 -23.03 -21.07 -15.95
CA ASP A 278 -21.84 -20.37 -16.45
C ASP A 278 -20.95 -19.93 -15.29
N PHE A 279 -21.53 -19.43 -14.19
CA PHE A 279 -20.81 -19.10 -12.95
C PHE A 279 -20.19 -20.35 -12.30
N ARG A 280 -20.91 -21.47 -12.31
CA ARG A 280 -20.39 -22.75 -11.79
C ARG A 280 -19.27 -23.29 -12.68
N ALA A 281 -19.40 -23.20 -14.00
CA ALA A 281 -18.36 -23.61 -14.94
C ALA A 281 -17.08 -22.78 -14.75
N MET A 282 -17.21 -21.45 -14.60
CA MET A 282 -16.08 -20.57 -14.26
C MET A 282 -15.37 -21.03 -12.97
N ARG A 283 -16.13 -21.33 -11.90
CA ARG A 283 -15.59 -21.82 -10.65
C ARG A 283 -14.83 -23.15 -10.79
N LEU A 284 -15.31 -24.05 -11.62
CA LEU A 284 -14.66 -25.37 -11.85
C LEU A 284 -13.35 -25.25 -12.65
N ASN A 285 -13.09 -24.13 -13.31
CA ASN A 285 -11.82 -23.89 -14.01
C ASN A 285 -10.66 -23.54 -13.07
N VAL A 286 -10.94 -23.26 -11.78
CA VAL A 286 -9.94 -22.92 -10.79
C VAL A 286 -9.39 -24.18 -10.11
N ALA A 287 -8.15 -24.13 -9.65
CA ALA A 287 -7.52 -25.25 -8.92
C ALA A 287 -8.29 -25.57 -7.61
N THR A 288 -8.44 -26.85 -7.31
CA THR A 288 -9.19 -27.32 -6.13
C THR A 288 -8.78 -26.66 -4.79
N PRO A 289 -7.46 -26.42 -4.48
CA PRO A 289 -7.09 -25.76 -3.25
C PRO A 289 -7.63 -24.34 -3.12
N VAL A 290 -7.79 -23.65 -4.24
CA VAL A 290 -8.27 -22.26 -4.29
C VAL A 290 -9.77 -22.16 -4.04
N LEU A 291 -10.52 -23.23 -4.25
CA LEU A 291 -11.99 -23.24 -4.03
C LEU A 291 -12.36 -22.89 -2.59
N SER A 292 -11.52 -23.19 -1.61
CA SER A 292 -11.82 -22.90 -0.21
C SER A 292 -11.74 -21.41 0.14
N THR A 293 -10.94 -20.63 -0.58
CA THR A 293 -10.66 -19.21 -0.33
C THR A 293 -11.15 -18.31 -1.45
N GLY A 294 -11.57 -18.91 -2.58
CA GLY A 294 -12.04 -18.22 -3.77
C GLY A 294 -13.25 -17.34 -3.53
N ARG A 295 -13.32 -16.22 -4.26
CA ARG A 295 -14.39 -15.22 -4.20
C ARG A 295 -14.82 -14.83 -5.59
N TYR A 296 -16.07 -14.38 -5.72
CA TYR A 296 -16.56 -13.77 -6.92
C TYR A 296 -16.28 -12.27 -6.93
N TYR A 297 -15.81 -11.76 -8.05
CA TYR A 297 -15.63 -10.34 -8.32
C TYR A 297 -16.58 -9.95 -9.45
N LEU A 298 -17.48 -9.01 -9.18
CA LEU A 298 -18.53 -8.57 -10.11
C LEU A 298 -18.83 -7.08 -9.93
N ASN A 299 -19.45 -6.49 -10.94
CA ASN A 299 -20.01 -5.15 -10.79
C ASN A 299 -21.29 -5.19 -9.94
N ALA A 300 -21.51 -4.19 -9.10
CA ALA A 300 -22.67 -4.12 -8.19
C ALA A 300 -24.03 -4.13 -8.93
N THR A 301 -24.08 -3.69 -10.18
CA THR A 301 -25.29 -3.74 -11.02
C THR A 301 -25.81 -5.15 -11.28
N TRP A 302 -24.99 -6.17 -11.06
CA TRP A 302 -25.39 -7.57 -11.19
C TRP A 302 -26.31 -8.06 -10.08
N GLU A 303 -26.41 -7.34 -8.94
CA GLU A 303 -27.16 -7.82 -7.79
C GLU A 303 -28.59 -8.23 -8.13
N GLN A 304 -29.32 -7.39 -8.90
CA GLN A 304 -30.69 -7.69 -9.31
C GLN A 304 -30.76 -8.99 -10.14
N ARG A 305 -29.81 -9.20 -11.04
CA ARG A 305 -29.77 -10.42 -11.88
C ARG A 305 -29.43 -11.65 -11.05
N LEU A 306 -28.46 -11.55 -10.11
CA LEU A 306 -28.07 -12.66 -9.24
C LEU A 306 -29.22 -13.14 -8.37
N ARG A 307 -30.09 -12.25 -7.90
CA ARG A 307 -31.31 -12.60 -7.16
C ARG A 307 -32.32 -13.40 -8.01
N GLN A 308 -32.30 -13.23 -9.32
CA GLN A 308 -33.18 -13.97 -10.25
C GLN A 308 -32.61 -15.34 -10.63
N LEU A 309 -31.30 -15.59 -10.38
CA LEU A 309 -30.71 -16.88 -10.66
C LEU A 309 -31.15 -17.92 -9.63
N LYS A 310 -31.84 -18.94 -10.12
CA LYS A 310 -32.37 -20.03 -9.30
C LYS A 310 -31.82 -21.36 -9.76
N THR A 311 -31.86 -22.36 -8.88
CA THR A 311 -31.60 -23.75 -9.21
C THR A 311 -32.79 -24.32 -10.03
N GLN A 312 -32.61 -25.52 -10.59
CA GLN A 312 -33.72 -26.23 -11.26
C GLN A 312 -34.88 -26.56 -10.29
N ALA A 313 -34.60 -26.59 -8.97
CA ALA A 313 -35.59 -26.77 -7.91
C ALA A 313 -36.19 -25.45 -7.42
N ASP A 314 -36.06 -24.35 -8.18
CA ASP A 314 -36.55 -23.00 -7.87
C ASP A 314 -35.99 -22.41 -6.53
N GLN A 315 -34.83 -22.89 -6.08
CA GLN A 315 -34.18 -22.39 -4.87
C GLN A 315 -33.31 -21.18 -5.20
N GLU A 316 -33.40 -20.17 -4.37
CA GLU A 316 -32.51 -19.01 -4.41
C GLU A 316 -31.11 -19.39 -3.93
N ILE A 317 -30.10 -18.94 -4.65
CA ILE A 317 -28.68 -19.21 -4.38
C ILE A 317 -27.90 -17.95 -3.99
N TYR A 318 -28.49 -16.79 -4.20
CA TYR A 318 -27.94 -15.52 -3.77
C TYR A 318 -28.41 -15.22 -2.36
N MET A 319 -27.48 -14.92 -1.48
CA MET A 319 -27.74 -14.45 -0.12
C MET A 319 -27.19 -13.05 0.05
N GLN A 320 -28.02 -12.11 0.47
CA GLN A 320 -27.60 -10.71 0.66
C GLN A 320 -26.64 -10.56 1.85
N GLN A 321 -26.84 -11.38 2.89
CA GLN A 321 -25.95 -11.48 4.04
C GLN A 321 -25.55 -12.95 4.23
N GLY A 322 -24.38 -13.29 3.74
CA GLY A 322 -23.73 -14.57 4.02
C GLY A 322 -23.15 -14.62 5.44
N PRO A 323 -22.53 -15.74 5.82
CA PRO A 323 -21.94 -15.93 7.15
C PRO A 323 -20.92 -14.84 7.54
N ASN A 324 -20.24 -14.25 6.57
CA ASN A 324 -19.24 -13.20 6.77
C ASN A 324 -19.81 -11.78 6.67
N GLY A 325 -21.14 -11.61 6.65
CA GLY A 325 -21.79 -10.30 6.46
C GLY A 325 -21.68 -9.74 5.04
N ARG A 326 -21.16 -10.52 4.09
CA ARG A 326 -21.04 -10.17 2.66
C ARG A 326 -22.09 -10.90 1.84
N PRO A 327 -22.49 -10.37 0.68
CA PRO A 327 -23.34 -11.11 -0.23
C PRO A 327 -22.59 -12.36 -0.73
N THR A 328 -23.33 -13.46 -0.91
CA THR A 328 -22.78 -14.73 -1.40
C THR A 328 -23.58 -15.26 -2.59
N LEU A 329 -22.88 -15.94 -3.49
CA LEU A 329 -23.45 -16.67 -4.60
C LEU A 329 -23.00 -18.13 -4.49
N ASP A 330 -23.95 -19.07 -4.39
CA ASP A 330 -23.69 -20.51 -4.28
C ASP A 330 -22.66 -20.85 -3.16
N GLY A 331 -22.73 -20.09 -2.03
CA GLY A 331 -21.89 -20.27 -0.86
C GLY A 331 -20.54 -19.53 -0.86
N TYR A 332 -20.20 -18.80 -1.91
CA TYR A 332 -18.96 -18.02 -2.03
C TYR A 332 -19.21 -16.53 -1.91
N ASP A 333 -18.33 -15.82 -1.20
CA ASP A 333 -18.42 -14.37 -1.02
C ASP A 333 -18.34 -13.63 -2.37
N ILE A 334 -19.11 -12.56 -2.49
CA ILE A 334 -19.05 -11.64 -3.61
C ILE A 334 -18.36 -10.36 -3.17
N ILE A 335 -17.40 -9.91 -3.97
CA ILE A 335 -16.76 -8.60 -3.84
C ILE A 335 -17.19 -7.76 -5.03
N TRP A 336 -17.77 -6.60 -4.72
CA TRP A 336 -18.19 -5.66 -5.75
C TRP A 336 -17.00 -4.83 -6.23
N THR A 337 -16.86 -4.71 -7.55
CA THR A 337 -15.88 -3.84 -8.21
C THR A 337 -16.56 -3.06 -9.32
N GLU A 338 -16.18 -1.80 -9.52
CA GLU A 338 -16.75 -0.96 -10.58
C GLU A 338 -16.13 -1.23 -11.96
N VAL A 339 -14.99 -1.92 -11.99
CA VAL A 339 -14.17 -2.07 -13.19
C VAL A 339 -14.69 -3.12 -14.16
N LEU A 340 -15.31 -4.20 -13.65
CA LEU A 340 -15.88 -5.24 -14.49
C LEU A 340 -17.19 -4.78 -15.12
N GLN A 341 -17.57 -5.45 -16.22
CA GLN A 341 -18.75 -5.10 -17.03
C GLN A 341 -20.01 -4.96 -16.18
N PRO A 342 -20.67 -3.80 -16.18
CA PRO A 342 -21.97 -3.66 -15.55
C PRO A 342 -23.02 -4.53 -16.24
N PHE A 343 -24.03 -4.96 -15.49
CA PHE A 343 -25.12 -5.72 -16.05
C PHE A 343 -25.88 -4.92 -17.11
N THR A 344 -26.05 -5.50 -18.26
CA THR A 344 -26.88 -4.96 -19.36
C THR A 344 -27.49 -6.11 -20.16
N THR A 345 -28.61 -5.86 -20.81
CA THR A 345 -29.22 -6.77 -21.75
C THR A 345 -28.74 -6.52 -23.19
N ASN A 346 -28.00 -5.44 -23.41
CA ASN A 346 -27.44 -5.13 -24.72
C ASN A 346 -26.24 -6.04 -25.02
N PRO A 347 -26.00 -6.40 -26.28
CA PRO A 347 -24.83 -7.15 -26.67
C PRO A 347 -23.54 -6.41 -26.34
N THR A 348 -22.63 -7.07 -25.65
CA THR A 348 -21.25 -6.61 -25.34
C THR A 348 -20.30 -7.77 -25.59
N PRO A 349 -19.94 -8.03 -26.89
CA PRO A 349 -19.13 -9.19 -27.24
C PRO A 349 -17.73 -9.11 -26.65
N SER A 350 -17.13 -10.26 -26.36
CA SER A 350 -15.77 -10.42 -25.83
C SER A 350 -15.48 -9.61 -24.54
N THR A 351 -16.51 -9.39 -23.73
CA THR A 351 -16.38 -8.58 -22.51
C THR A 351 -16.39 -9.45 -21.27
N THR A 352 -15.56 -9.12 -20.28
CA THR A 352 -15.47 -9.85 -19.03
C THR A 352 -16.58 -9.44 -18.06
N LEU A 353 -17.40 -10.40 -17.68
CA LEU A 353 -18.56 -10.21 -16.80
C LEU A 353 -18.19 -10.38 -15.32
N ALA A 354 -17.41 -11.42 -15.03
CA ALA A 354 -17.05 -11.81 -13.68
C ALA A 354 -15.66 -12.45 -13.64
N VAL A 355 -15.05 -12.40 -12.49
CA VAL A 355 -13.84 -13.15 -12.14
C VAL A 355 -14.12 -13.97 -10.90
N PHE A 356 -13.64 -15.21 -10.84
CA PHE A 356 -13.68 -16.05 -9.65
C PHE A 356 -12.28 -16.54 -9.33
N GLY A 357 -11.88 -16.46 -8.09
CA GLY A 357 -10.59 -16.97 -7.64
C GLY A 357 -10.11 -16.35 -6.33
N ASP A 358 -8.90 -16.67 -5.99
CA ASP A 358 -8.19 -16.11 -4.84
C ASP A 358 -7.03 -15.24 -5.35
N LEU A 359 -7.19 -13.92 -5.24
CA LEU A 359 -6.20 -12.95 -5.71
C LEU A 359 -4.95 -12.90 -4.83
N SER A 360 -4.93 -13.54 -3.67
CA SER A 360 -3.70 -13.67 -2.85
C SER A 360 -2.58 -14.45 -3.56
N TYR A 361 -2.91 -15.19 -4.63
CA TYR A 361 -1.94 -15.84 -5.51
C TYR A 361 -1.43 -14.92 -6.65
N TRP A 362 -1.70 -13.62 -6.57
CA TRP A 362 -1.16 -12.60 -7.46
C TRP A 362 -0.18 -11.71 -6.74
N TRP A 363 0.89 -11.37 -7.43
CA TRP A 363 1.84 -10.36 -7.00
C TRP A 363 1.36 -8.99 -7.49
N MET A 364 1.28 -8.03 -6.58
CA MET A 364 1.22 -6.62 -6.91
C MET A 364 2.59 -6.02 -6.64
N GLY A 365 3.36 -5.78 -7.69
CA GLY A 365 4.67 -5.18 -7.59
C GLY A 365 4.54 -3.68 -7.30
N GLU A 366 5.24 -3.18 -6.29
CA GLU A 366 5.29 -1.75 -5.95
C GLU A 366 6.74 -1.28 -5.98
N HIS A 367 7.06 -0.29 -6.84
CA HIS A 367 8.43 0.23 -6.93
C HIS A 367 8.63 1.40 -5.98
N LEU A 368 7.87 2.46 -6.14
CA LEU A 368 7.92 3.65 -5.31
C LEU A 368 6.57 3.90 -4.65
N SER A 369 6.63 4.59 -3.52
CA SER A 369 5.41 5.10 -2.90
C SER A 369 4.69 6.07 -3.82
N PRO A 370 3.35 6.13 -3.77
CA PRO A 370 2.58 7.11 -4.50
C PRO A 370 3.16 8.51 -4.30
N ARG A 371 3.38 9.23 -5.39
CA ARG A 371 3.98 10.56 -5.40
C ARG A 371 2.95 11.59 -5.83
N LEU A 372 2.94 12.70 -5.12
CA LEU A 372 2.06 13.82 -5.38
C LEU A 372 2.91 15.06 -5.63
N ASP A 373 2.78 15.63 -6.82
CA ASP A 373 3.49 16.83 -7.23
C ASP A 373 2.48 17.93 -7.60
N THR A 374 2.80 19.18 -7.31
CA THR A 374 1.94 20.32 -7.63
C THR A 374 2.64 21.29 -8.57
N SER A 375 1.90 21.88 -9.53
CA SER A 375 2.40 22.89 -10.45
C SER A 375 1.35 23.96 -10.75
N ASP A 376 1.76 25.20 -10.76
CA ASP A 376 0.95 26.36 -11.12
C ASP A 376 1.12 26.81 -12.58
N GLN A 377 2.09 26.23 -13.28
CA GLN A 377 2.44 26.67 -14.64
C GLN A 377 1.61 25.98 -15.73
N VAL A 378 1.18 24.73 -15.48
CA VAL A 378 0.50 23.92 -16.50
C VAL A 378 -0.85 24.54 -16.91
N PHE A 379 -1.60 25.13 -15.98
CA PHE A 379 -2.89 25.74 -16.22
C PHE A 379 -2.91 27.24 -15.89
N PHE A 380 -1.81 27.91 -16.15
CA PHE A 380 -1.64 29.35 -15.89
C PHE A 380 -2.75 30.22 -16.50
N VAL A 381 -3.15 29.91 -17.73
CA VAL A 381 -4.18 30.68 -18.46
C VAL A 381 -5.55 30.60 -17.80
N ASN A 382 -5.82 29.50 -17.09
CA ASN A 382 -7.13 29.24 -16.47
C ASN A 382 -7.13 29.56 -14.96
N ASP A 383 -6.04 30.11 -14.41
CA ASP A 383 -5.83 30.35 -12.98
C ASP A 383 -6.12 29.12 -12.08
N GLN A 384 -5.62 27.95 -12.51
CA GLN A 384 -5.81 26.67 -11.85
C GLN A 384 -4.47 26.05 -11.46
N LEU A 385 -4.46 25.35 -10.31
CA LEU A 385 -3.34 24.53 -9.90
C LEU A 385 -3.47 23.14 -10.50
N ALA A 386 -2.35 22.61 -10.98
CA ALA A 386 -2.21 21.20 -11.37
C ALA A 386 -1.69 20.38 -10.20
N VAL A 387 -2.38 19.31 -9.87
CA VAL A 387 -1.91 18.30 -8.92
C VAL A 387 -1.71 17.00 -9.68
N ARG A 388 -0.47 16.51 -9.70
CA ARG A 388 -0.09 15.29 -10.40
C ARG A 388 0.08 14.16 -9.39
N PHE A 389 -0.58 13.05 -9.64
CA PHE A 389 -0.45 11.81 -8.90
C PHE A 389 0.31 10.81 -9.77
N ILE A 390 1.34 10.16 -9.22
CA ILE A 390 2.10 9.11 -9.92
C ILE A 390 2.37 7.97 -8.95
N GLU A 391 2.16 6.75 -9.42
CA GLU A 391 2.52 5.51 -8.78
C GLU A 391 3.20 4.57 -9.77
N GLU A 392 4.05 3.68 -9.30
CA GLU A 392 4.73 2.70 -10.14
C GLU A 392 4.40 1.30 -9.64
N ILE A 393 3.64 0.56 -10.45
CA ILE A 393 3.14 -0.78 -10.13
C ILE A 393 3.28 -1.73 -11.32
N ASP A 394 3.20 -3.04 -11.02
CA ASP A 394 3.05 -4.11 -12.00
C ASP A 394 2.30 -5.29 -11.38
N PHE A 395 1.79 -6.18 -12.22
CA PHE A 395 1.03 -7.35 -11.80
C PHE A 395 1.56 -8.61 -12.47
N ASP A 396 1.74 -9.66 -11.67
CA ASP A 396 2.03 -11.00 -12.18
C ASP A 396 1.47 -12.04 -11.19
N TYR A 397 1.49 -13.31 -11.54
CA TYR A 397 0.86 -14.40 -10.78
C TYR A 397 1.87 -15.38 -10.20
N MET A 398 1.53 -16.00 -9.07
CA MET A 398 2.22 -17.17 -8.53
C MET A 398 1.70 -18.46 -9.18
N ASP A 399 0.38 -18.57 -9.34
CA ASP A 399 -0.30 -19.72 -9.95
C ASP A 399 -1.45 -19.20 -10.85
N ALA A 400 -1.33 -19.42 -12.16
CA ALA A 400 -2.33 -19.01 -13.13
C ALA A 400 -3.67 -19.75 -12.97
N SER A 401 -3.68 -20.89 -12.28
CA SER A 401 -4.90 -21.65 -12.01
C SER A 401 -5.70 -21.14 -10.81
N ALA A 402 -5.23 -20.07 -10.17
CA ALA A 402 -5.88 -19.50 -8.98
C ALA A 402 -7.04 -18.55 -9.30
N ALA A 403 -7.21 -18.13 -10.54
CA ALA A 403 -8.41 -17.39 -10.97
C ALA A 403 -8.92 -17.83 -12.34
N SER A 404 -10.19 -17.57 -12.57
CA SER A 404 -10.91 -17.82 -13.83
C SER A 404 -11.79 -16.63 -14.15
N ALA A 405 -11.98 -16.36 -15.43
CA ALA A 405 -12.83 -15.28 -15.93
C ALA A 405 -14.07 -15.82 -16.67
N LEU A 406 -15.18 -15.11 -16.57
CA LEU A 406 -16.39 -15.34 -17.35
C LEU A 406 -16.53 -14.23 -18.39
N GLN A 407 -16.63 -14.61 -19.67
CA GLN A 407 -16.72 -13.66 -20.78
C GLN A 407 -17.92 -13.95 -21.68
N THR A 408 -18.46 -12.90 -22.30
CA THR A 408 -19.43 -13.03 -23.41
C THR A 408 -18.77 -13.63 -24.64
N ALA A 409 -19.53 -14.27 -25.49
CA ALA A 409 -19.04 -14.75 -26.77
C ALA A 409 -18.53 -13.61 -27.66
N ALA A 410 -17.64 -13.94 -28.57
CA ALA A 410 -17.26 -13.02 -29.64
C ALA A 410 -18.47 -12.75 -30.58
N ALA A 411 -18.45 -11.61 -31.26
CA ALA A 411 -19.50 -11.24 -32.22
C ALA A 411 -19.48 -12.13 -33.45
#